data_1aae93c3d61fd341ecc89abafc1a048d
#
_entry.id   1aae93c3d61fd341ecc89abafc1a048d
#
_cell.length_a   1.000
_cell.length_b   1.000
_cell.length_c   1.000
_cell.angle_alpha   90.00
_cell.angle_beta   90.00
_cell.angle_gamma   90.00
#
_symmetry.space_group_name_H-M   'P 1'
#
loop_
_entity.id
_entity.type
_entity.pdbx_description
1 polymer ?
#
loop_
_entity_poly.entity_id
_entity_poly.type
_entity_poly.pdbx_seq_one_letter_code
_entity_poly.pdbx_strand_id
1 'polypeptide(L)'
;MPTPPLQNRVQPDGEIIATAHRGTMYGNRGGKIHDPDSRKLHPTRRWASRQWICCVLQFKDRRRPLMGPGYTEMFFLDEVTALAAGHRPCFECRRQDAVRFAKAWRNDGTRETAPQMDRILHDQRLAGKTKRLTSKAWADLPTGAMISLDGQFIAKSNHGPLLWSMQGYHDLPPQTHIPRIVDCLTPEAILSTLSNGYEPQWHVSANQDGPSDAQI
;
A
#
# COMPACT_ATOMS: atom_id res chain seq x y z
N MET A 1 -3.27 26.65 18.05
CA MET A 1 -2.62 25.33 18.03
C MET A 1 -2.80 24.73 16.65
N PRO A 2 -1.80 24.06 16.06
CA PRO A 2 -1.97 23.40 14.77
C PRO A 2 -3.04 22.31 14.87
N THR A 3 -3.88 22.20 13.85
CA THR A 3 -4.91 21.16 13.79
C THR A 3 -4.23 19.79 13.77
N PRO A 4 -4.63 18.83 14.62
CA PRO A 4 -4.03 17.49 14.63
C PRO A 4 -4.24 16.80 13.28
N PRO A 5 -3.29 15.96 12.84
CA PRO A 5 -3.42 15.26 11.58
C PRO A 5 -4.62 14.30 11.60
N LEU A 6 -5.30 14.19 10.46
CA LEU A 6 -6.41 13.24 10.30
C LEU A 6 -5.90 11.80 10.35
N GLN A 7 -6.70 10.91 10.92
CA GLN A 7 -6.45 9.46 10.93
C GLN A 7 -6.83 8.86 9.57
N ASN A 8 -5.97 9.07 8.58
CA ASN A 8 -6.19 8.60 7.21
C ASN A 8 -4.88 8.24 6.48
N ARG A 9 -3.82 7.87 7.20
CA ARG A 9 -2.58 7.32 6.65
C ARG A 9 -2.59 5.81 6.83
N VAL A 10 -2.38 5.07 5.76
CA VAL A 10 -2.45 3.61 5.76
C VAL A 10 -1.05 3.01 5.82
N GLN A 11 -0.85 2.13 6.79
CA GLN A 11 0.36 1.34 6.97
C GLN A 11 0.33 0.07 6.09
N PRO A 12 1.46 -0.62 5.88
CA PRO A 12 1.54 -1.86 5.10
C PRO A 12 0.61 -2.98 5.60
N ASP A 13 0.36 -3.04 6.91
CA ASP A 13 -0.60 -3.97 7.52
C ASP A 13 -2.07 -3.56 7.36
N GLY A 14 -2.31 -2.42 6.72
CA GLY A 14 -3.65 -1.90 6.49
C GLY A 14 -4.23 -1.08 7.63
N GLU A 15 -3.53 -0.92 8.76
CA GLU A 15 -3.97 -0.03 9.84
C GLU A 15 -3.93 1.44 9.38
N ILE A 16 -4.85 2.23 9.94
CA ILE A 16 -5.02 3.64 9.58
C ILE A 16 -4.61 4.49 10.76
N ILE A 17 -3.54 5.26 10.59
CA ILE A 17 -2.94 6.09 11.63
C ILE A 17 -3.11 7.59 11.36
N ALA A 18 -2.88 8.40 12.41
CA ALA A 18 -2.81 9.85 12.34
C ALA A 18 -1.34 10.29 12.39
N THR A 19 -0.82 10.85 11.30
CA THR A 19 0.53 11.43 11.23
C THR A 19 0.54 12.58 10.23
N ALA A 20 1.47 13.53 10.40
CA ALA A 20 1.65 14.66 9.49
C ALA A 20 2.16 14.22 8.11
N HIS A 21 2.91 13.13 8.04
CA HIS A 21 3.48 12.61 6.79
C HIS A 21 2.38 12.02 5.90
N ARG A 22 2.36 12.46 4.65
CA ARG A 22 1.26 12.17 3.72
C ARG A 22 1.57 11.07 2.71
N GLY A 23 2.82 10.95 2.30
CA GLY A 23 3.22 10.06 1.22
C GLY A 23 2.82 10.58 -0.17
N THR A 24 3.02 9.75 -1.18
CA THR A 24 2.90 10.10 -2.60
C THR A 24 1.67 9.54 -3.29
N MET A 25 0.92 8.67 -2.61
CA MET A 25 -0.26 8.01 -3.16
C MET A 25 -1.50 8.29 -2.31
N TYR A 26 -2.62 8.21 -2.98
CA TYR A 26 -3.96 8.43 -2.47
C TYR A 26 -4.84 7.21 -2.72
N GLY A 27 -5.97 7.06 -2.02
CA GLY A 27 -6.90 5.99 -2.30
C GLY A 27 -8.12 5.97 -1.39
N ASN A 28 -8.87 4.88 -1.47
CA ASN A 28 -10.01 4.63 -0.60
C ASN A 28 -10.35 3.13 -0.54
N ARG A 29 -11.25 2.77 0.37
CA ARG A 29 -11.79 1.42 0.58
C ARG A 29 -13.26 1.31 0.21
N GLY A 30 -13.56 1.82 -1.02
CA GLY A 30 -14.84 1.67 -1.70
C GLY A 30 -15.97 2.53 -1.17
N GLY A 31 -15.70 3.56 -0.36
CA GLY A 31 -16.72 4.47 0.14
C GLY A 31 -16.36 5.19 1.44
N LYS A 32 -17.39 5.62 2.16
CA LYS A 32 -17.25 6.37 3.39
C LYS A 32 -17.16 5.46 4.62
N ILE A 33 -16.09 5.60 5.40
CA ILE A 33 -15.85 4.89 6.66
C ILE A 33 -15.52 5.85 7.81
N HIS A 34 -15.92 7.12 7.69
CA HIS A 34 -15.75 8.16 8.69
C HIS A 34 -17.08 8.92 8.88
N ASP A 35 -17.16 9.62 9.96
CA ASP A 35 -18.20 10.62 10.21
C ASP A 35 -17.73 11.98 9.61
N PRO A 36 -18.50 12.61 8.70
CA PRO A 36 -18.06 13.81 7.99
C PRO A 36 -17.99 15.06 8.88
N ASP A 37 -18.78 15.11 9.96
CA ASP A 37 -18.85 16.29 10.84
C ASP A 37 -17.65 16.29 11.81
N SER A 38 -17.41 15.17 12.47
CA SER A 38 -16.26 15.00 13.38
C SER A 38 -14.95 14.68 12.66
N ARG A 39 -15.01 14.22 11.40
CA ARG A 39 -13.87 13.74 10.61
C ARG A 39 -13.08 12.61 11.29
N LYS A 40 -13.76 11.80 12.10
CA LYS A 40 -13.21 10.62 12.77
C LYS A 40 -13.61 9.35 12.05
N LEU A 41 -12.71 8.37 12.02
CA LEU A 41 -13.04 7.06 11.48
C LEU A 41 -14.14 6.39 12.30
N HIS A 42 -15.02 5.66 11.61
CA HIS A 42 -16.00 4.82 12.28
C HIS A 42 -15.31 3.74 13.12
N PRO A 43 -15.71 3.52 14.37
CA PRO A 43 -14.98 2.63 15.30
C PRO A 43 -14.80 1.20 14.79
N THR A 44 -15.81 0.67 14.07
CA THR A 44 -15.85 -0.73 13.65
C THR A 44 -15.81 -0.94 12.14
N ARG A 45 -16.06 0.11 11.33
CA ARG A 45 -16.08 0.02 9.87
C ARG A 45 -14.69 0.34 9.32
N ARG A 46 -14.02 -0.65 8.73
CA ARG A 46 -12.68 -0.50 8.14
C ARG A 46 -12.69 -0.40 6.61
N TRP A 47 -13.85 -0.66 6.00
CA TRP A 47 -14.11 -0.53 4.55
C TRP A 47 -15.61 -0.35 4.29
N ALA A 48 -15.95 0.20 3.13
CA ALA A 48 -17.34 0.33 2.68
C ALA A 48 -17.70 -0.72 1.62
N SER A 49 -16.73 -1.11 0.79
CA SER A 49 -16.89 -2.19 -0.20
C SER A 49 -15.57 -2.94 -0.40
N ARG A 50 -15.58 -3.97 -1.24
CA ARG A 50 -14.38 -4.74 -1.60
C ARG A 50 -13.43 -3.97 -2.52
N GLN A 51 -13.85 -2.86 -3.12
CA GLN A 51 -13.07 -2.05 -4.03
C GLN A 51 -12.07 -1.16 -3.25
N TRP A 52 -10.84 -1.65 -3.07
CA TRP A 52 -9.75 -0.89 -2.46
C TRP A 52 -8.78 -0.46 -3.55
N ILE A 53 -8.66 0.85 -3.75
CA ILE A 53 -7.91 1.42 -4.87
C ILE A 53 -6.81 2.37 -4.42
N CYS A 54 -5.70 2.34 -5.18
CA CYS A 54 -4.58 3.26 -5.09
C CYS A 54 -4.62 4.23 -6.27
N CYS A 55 -4.62 5.52 -5.96
CA CYS A 55 -4.84 6.64 -6.88
C CYS A 55 -3.65 7.61 -6.85
N VAL A 56 -3.56 8.49 -7.86
CA VAL A 56 -2.67 9.65 -7.84
C VAL A 56 -3.21 10.74 -6.90
N LEU A 57 -2.33 11.57 -6.33
CA LEU A 57 -2.73 12.67 -5.44
C LEU A 57 -3.61 13.70 -6.13
N GLN A 58 -3.34 14.00 -7.40
CA GLN A 58 -4.08 14.94 -8.22
C GLN A 58 -4.60 14.26 -9.46
N PHE A 59 -5.89 14.39 -9.72
CA PHE A 59 -6.51 13.88 -10.94
C PHE A 59 -7.59 14.83 -11.43
N LYS A 60 -7.37 15.43 -12.62
CA LYS A 60 -8.18 16.52 -13.14
C LYS A 60 -8.24 17.65 -12.09
N ASP A 61 -9.18 18.54 -12.18
CA ASP A 61 -9.35 19.63 -11.22
C ASP A 61 -10.19 19.26 -9.99
N ARG A 62 -10.19 17.97 -9.61
CA ARG A 62 -10.98 17.49 -8.48
C ARG A 62 -10.36 17.93 -7.16
N ARG A 63 -10.97 18.91 -6.52
CA ARG A 63 -10.67 19.32 -5.14
C ARG A 63 -11.80 18.87 -4.23
N ARG A 64 -11.50 18.12 -3.20
CA ARG A 64 -12.47 17.65 -2.20
C ARG A 64 -11.94 17.90 -0.79
N PRO A 65 -12.81 18.32 0.15
CA PRO A 65 -12.41 18.36 1.55
C PRO A 65 -12.13 16.95 2.04
N LEU A 66 -10.97 16.75 2.69
CA LEU A 66 -10.57 15.45 3.22
C LEU A 66 -11.55 15.00 4.32
N MET A 67 -11.98 13.75 4.25
CA MET A 67 -12.97 13.16 5.16
C MET A 67 -14.24 14.02 5.27
N GLY A 68 -14.71 14.53 4.13
CA GLY A 68 -15.94 15.29 3.98
C GLY A 68 -17.15 14.39 3.64
N PRO A 69 -18.17 14.92 2.93
CA PRO A 69 -19.40 14.17 2.63
C PRO A 69 -19.20 12.91 1.77
N GLY A 70 -18.10 12.85 1.01
CA GLY A 70 -17.79 11.78 0.07
C GLY A 70 -17.23 10.52 0.72
N TYR A 71 -16.38 9.81 -0.02
CA TYR A 71 -15.64 8.65 0.50
C TYR A 71 -14.51 9.09 1.43
N THR A 72 -13.96 8.15 2.20
CA THR A 72 -12.81 8.42 3.07
C THR A 72 -11.54 8.44 2.25
N GLU A 73 -10.88 9.58 2.22
CA GLU A 73 -9.60 9.77 1.58
C GLU A 73 -8.49 9.19 2.46
N MET A 74 -7.72 8.26 1.89
CA MET A 74 -6.58 7.61 2.51
C MET A 74 -5.29 7.95 1.77
N PHE A 75 -4.18 7.94 2.48
CA PHE A 75 -2.86 8.22 1.91
C PHE A 75 -1.91 7.07 2.24
N PHE A 76 -1.02 6.79 1.30
CA PHE A 76 0.03 5.78 1.39
C PHE A 76 1.38 6.45 1.15
N LEU A 77 2.43 5.92 1.77
CA LEU A 77 3.78 6.36 1.42
C LEU A 77 3.96 6.32 -0.09
N ASP A 78 3.66 5.16 -0.67
CA ASP A 78 3.79 4.86 -2.10
C ASP A 78 2.86 3.73 -2.54
N GLU A 79 3.04 3.23 -3.76
CA GLU A 79 2.26 2.12 -4.27
C GLU A 79 2.61 0.79 -3.60
N VAL A 80 3.88 0.56 -3.25
CA VAL A 80 4.33 -0.65 -2.55
C VAL A 80 3.58 -0.81 -1.24
N THR A 81 3.45 0.27 -0.46
CA THR A 81 2.64 0.33 0.77
C THR A 81 1.16 0.03 0.47
N ALA A 82 0.61 0.62 -0.59
CA ALA A 82 -0.79 0.39 -0.95
C ALA A 82 -1.05 -1.07 -1.36
N LEU A 83 -0.15 -1.67 -2.14
CA LEU A 83 -0.21 -3.08 -2.54
C LEU A 83 -0.11 -4.01 -1.33
N ALA A 84 0.85 -3.77 -0.43
CA ALA A 84 0.97 -4.52 0.82
C ALA A 84 -0.32 -4.47 1.64
N ALA A 85 -0.95 -3.30 1.76
CA ALA A 85 -2.24 -3.13 2.42
C ALA A 85 -3.42 -3.76 1.65
N GLY A 86 -3.20 -4.29 0.45
CA GLY A 86 -4.19 -4.98 -0.38
C GLY A 86 -5.03 -4.07 -1.29
N HIS A 87 -4.53 -2.91 -1.66
CA HIS A 87 -5.12 -2.03 -2.66
C HIS A 87 -4.53 -2.34 -4.04
N ARG A 88 -5.24 -2.01 -5.11
CA ARG A 88 -4.78 -2.12 -6.49
C ARG A 88 -4.83 -0.76 -7.21
N PRO A 89 -4.12 -0.58 -8.33
CA PRO A 89 -4.21 0.64 -9.13
C PRO A 89 -5.63 0.96 -9.57
N CYS A 90 -5.98 2.25 -9.55
CA CYS A 90 -7.29 2.74 -9.95
C CYS A 90 -7.43 2.77 -11.47
N PHE A 91 -8.47 2.15 -12.02
CA PHE A 91 -8.74 2.17 -13.47
C PHE A 91 -9.15 3.54 -14.03
N GLU A 92 -9.49 4.50 -13.17
CA GLU A 92 -9.85 5.84 -13.61
C GLU A 92 -8.62 6.75 -13.69
N CYS A 93 -7.91 6.97 -12.57
CA CYS A 93 -6.83 7.96 -12.49
C CYS A 93 -5.43 7.37 -12.76
N ARG A 94 -5.29 6.04 -12.71
CA ARG A 94 -4.06 5.29 -13.00
C ARG A 94 -4.31 4.20 -14.04
N ARG A 95 -5.00 4.56 -15.13
CA ARG A 95 -5.48 3.59 -16.13
C ARG A 95 -4.36 2.73 -16.73
N GLN A 96 -3.23 3.33 -17.06
CA GLN A 96 -2.10 2.59 -17.64
C GLN A 96 -1.54 1.56 -16.66
N ASP A 97 -1.32 1.98 -15.39
CA ASP A 97 -0.85 1.09 -14.33
C ASP A 97 -1.87 -0.03 -14.05
N ALA A 98 -3.16 0.31 -13.97
CA ALA A 98 -4.22 -0.65 -13.74
C ALA A 98 -4.33 -1.70 -14.88
N VAL A 99 -4.07 -1.29 -16.12
CA VAL A 99 -4.03 -2.21 -17.26
C VAL A 99 -2.79 -3.11 -17.20
N ARG A 100 -1.59 -2.55 -16.87
CA ARG A 100 -0.38 -3.36 -16.68
C ARG A 100 -0.55 -4.35 -15.52
N PHE A 101 -1.12 -3.89 -14.39
CA PHE A 101 -1.44 -4.72 -13.23
C PHE A 101 -2.37 -5.88 -13.60
N ALA A 102 -3.48 -5.59 -14.31
CA ALA A 102 -4.43 -6.60 -14.75
C ALA A 102 -3.83 -7.58 -15.78
N LYS A 103 -2.87 -7.15 -16.60
CA LYS A 103 -2.14 -8.02 -17.52
C LYS A 103 -1.19 -8.97 -16.78
N ALA A 104 -0.48 -8.45 -15.79
CA ALA A 104 0.44 -9.25 -14.95
C ALA A 104 -0.28 -10.13 -13.92
N TRP A 105 -1.55 -9.89 -13.65
CA TRP A 105 -2.35 -10.66 -12.69
C TRP A 105 -2.42 -12.14 -13.03
N ARG A 106 -2.51 -12.47 -14.33
CA ARG A 106 -2.46 -13.82 -14.85
C ARG A 106 -1.43 -13.93 -15.95
N ASN A 107 -0.58 -14.96 -15.87
CA ASN A 107 0.46 -15.21 -16.86
C ASN A 107 -0.02 -16.08 -18.03
N ASP A 108 -1.33 -16.37 -18.11
CA ASP A 108 -1.95 -17.26 -19.13
C ASP A 108 -2.62 -16.49 -20.28
N GLY A 109 -2.42 -15.16 -20.36
CA GLY A 109 -3.02 -14.31 -21.38
C GLY A 109 -4.50 -13.96 -21.10
N THR A 110 -5.12 -14.52 -20.08
CA THR A 110 -6.48 -14.15 -19.67
C THR A 110 -6.47 -12.84 -18.88
N ARG A 111 -7.61 -12.17 -18.84
CA ARG A 111 -7.74 -10.90 -18.13
C ARG A 111 -8.84 -10.95 -17.08
N GLU A 112 -8.45 -10.73 -15.82
CA GLU A 112 -9.42 -10.54 -14.75
C GLU A 112 -10.05 -9.15 -14.82
N THR A 113 -11.34 -9.08 -14.56
CA THR A 113 -12.03 -7.81 -14.37
C THR A 113 -11.74 -7.20 -12.99
N ALA A 114 -11.88 -5.88 -12.87
CA ALA A 114 -11.68 -5.21 -11.59
C ALA A 114 -12.53 -5.79 -10.44
N PRO A 115 -13.83 -6.11 -10.61
CA PRO A 115 -14.61 -6.76 -9.56
C PRO A 115 -14.13 -8.17 -9.17
N GLN A 116 -13.59 -8.94 -10.12
CA GLN A 116 -13.01 -10.26 -9.83
C GLN A 116 -11.74 -10.13 -8.99
N MET A 117 -10.81 -9.24 -9.41
CA MET A 117 -9.62 -8.92 -8.62
C MET A 117 -9.97 -8.42 -7.21
N ASP A 118 -10.96 -7.52 -7.09
CA ASP A 118 -11.40 -6.98 -5.80
C ASP A 118 -11.93 -8.06 -4.85
N ARG A 119 -12.63 -9.08 -5.38
CA ARG A 119 -13.11 -10.23 -4.61
C ARG A 119 -11.93 -11.06 -4.07
N ILE A 120 -11.02 -11.47 -4.96
CA ILE A 120 -9.84 -12.27 -4.60
C ILE A 120 -8.97 -11.53 -3.57
N LEU A 121 -8.67 -10.24 -3.82
CA LEU A 121 -7.89 -9.43 -2.88
C LEU A 121 -8.59 -9.28 -1.53
N HIS A 122 -9.92 -9.17 -1.51
CA HIS A 122 -10.65 -9.03 -0.24
C HIS A 122 -10.49 -10.27 0.63
N ASP A 123 -10.55 -11.44 0.04
CA ASP A 123 -10.41 -12.72 0.73
C ASP A 123 -8.95 -12.97 1.16
N GLN A 124 -7.98 -12.44 0.43
CA GLN A 124 -6.55 -12.63 0.73
C GLN A 124 -5.96 -11.61 1.70
N ARG A 125 -6.47 -10.37 1.76
CA ARG A 125 -5.91 -9.31 2.60
C ARG A 125 -6.40 -9.31 4.05
N LEU A 126 -7.49 -10.01 4.35
CA LEU A 126 -8.12 -9.99 5.67
C LEU A 126 -8.31 -11.40 6.24
N ALA A 127 -8.10 -11.51 7.54
CA ALA A 127 -8.53 -12.62 8.40
C ALA A 127 -9.55 -12.03 9.40
N GLY A 128 -10.84 -12.11 9.07
CA GLY A 128 -11.86 -11.35 9.78
C GLY A 128 -11.71 -9.84 9.59
N LYS A 129 -11.36 -9.11 10.65
CA LYS A 129 -11.14 -7.65 10.60
C LYS A 129 -9.65 -7.25 10.61
N THR A 130 -8.76 -8.20 10.79
CA THR A 130 -7.32 -7.97 10.87
C THR A 130 -6.63 -8.29 9.56
N LYS A 131 -5.38 -7.86 9.43
CA LYS A 131 -4.53 -8.22 8.29
C LYS A 131 -4.31 -9.73 8.27
N ARG A 132 -4.46 -10.35 7.09
CA ARG A 132 -4.03 -11.71 6.85
C ARG A 132 -2.52 -11.71 6.57
N LEU A 133 -1.78 -12.49 7.34
CA LEU A 133 -0.37 -12.78 7.09
C LEU A 133 -0.25 -14.15 6.44
N THR A 134 0.75 -14.31 5.57
CA THR A 134 1.09 -15.61 4.98
C THR A 134 2.56 -15.89 5.20
N SER A 135 2.89 -17.12 5.66
CA SER A 135 4.29 -17.51 5.85
C SER A 135 4.93 -17.81 4.48
N LYS A 136 6.05 -17.15 4.20
CA LYS A 136 6.80 -17.26 2.93
C LYS A 136 8.29 -17.34 3.18
N ALA A 137 9.02 -18.00 2.28
CA ALA A 137 10.47 -17.86 2.28
C ALA A 137 10.85 -16.46 1.77
N TRP A 138 11.69 -15.75 2.53
CA TRP A 138 12.15 -14.41 2.15
C TRP A 138 12.80 -14.38 0.76
N ALA A 139 13.59 -15.42 0.45
CA ALA A 139 14.28 -15.51 -0.84
C ALA A 139 13.31 -15.52 -2.04
N ASP A 140 12.12 -16.13 -1.87
CA ASP A 140 11.15 -16.31 -2.96
C ASP A 140 10.20 -15.11 -3.13
N LEU A 141 10.26 -14.12 -2.24
CA LEU A 141 9.43 -12.94 -2.38
C LEU A 141 9.91 -12.08 -3.55
N PRO A 142 9.00 -11.55 -4.39
CA PRO A 142 9.36 -10.60 -5.45
C PRO A 142 9.68 -9.22 -4.88
N THR A 143 10.40 -8.41 -5.66
CA THR A 143 10.55 -6.97 -5.41
C THR A 143 9.19 -6.30 -5.30
N GLY A 144 9.03 -5.43 -4.30
CA GLY A 144 7.75 -4.79 -3.96
C GLY A 144 6.90 -5.58 -2.95
N ALA A 145 7.33 -6.78 -2.53
CA ALA A 145 6.72 -7.48 -1.41
C ALA A 145 7.10 -6.81 -0.08
N MET A 146 6.20 -6.86 0.90
CA MET A 146 6.44 -6.36 2.26
C MET A 146 6.15 -7.42 3.30
N ILE A 147 6.93 -7.43 4.37
CA ILE A 147 6.82 -8.31 5.51
C ILE A 147 6.65 -7.55 6.81
N SER A 148 6.16 -8.24 7.84
CA SER A 148 6.22 -7.80 9.23
C SER A 148 7.32 -8.56 9.97
N LEU A 149 8.20 -7.84 10.66
CA LEU A 149 9.24 -8.42 11.49
C LEU A 149 9.37 -7.59 12.77
N ASP A 150 9.12 -8.20 13.92
CA ASP A 150 9.22 -7.56 15.26
C ASP A 150 8.48 -6.21 15.35
N GLY A 151 7.29 -6.14 14.75
CA GLY A 151 6.46 -4.93 14.72
C GLY A 151 6.92 -3.84 13.73
N GLN A 152 7.97 -4.11 12.97
CA GLN A 152 8.46 -3.26 11.89
C GLN A 152 7.99 -3.79 10.52
N PHE A 153 7.97 -2.91 9.52
CA PHE A 153 7.63 -3.27 8.15
C PHE A 153 8.86 -3.18 7.27
N ILE A 154 9.14 -4.24 6.54
CA ILE A 154 10.31 -4.34 5.66
C ILE A 154 9.83 -4.59 4.23
N ALA A 155 10.32 -3.79 3.30
CA ALA A 155 10.07 -3.97 1.87
C ALA A 155 11.25 -4.66 1.20
N LYS A 156 10.99 -5.57 0.27
CA LYS A 156 12.00 -6.18 -0.57
C LYS A 156 12.23 -5.33 -1.82
N SER A 157 13.35 -4.64 -1.90
CA SER A 157 13.76 -3.86 -3.07
C SER A 157 14.78 -4.63 -3.92
N ASN A 158 15.11 -4.10 -5.10
CA ASN A 158 16.16 -4.64 -5.97
C ASN A 158 17.57 -4.49 -5.35
N HIS A 159 17.74 -3.56 -4.42
CA HIS A 159 19.02 -3.26 -3.75
C HIS A 159 19.14 -3.89 -2.36
N GLY A 160 18.12 -4.65 -1.96
CA GLY A 160 18.06 -5.29 -0.64
C GLY A 160 16.81 -4.92 0.17
N PRO A 161 16.76 -5.36 1.42
CA PRO A 161 15.66 -5.05 2.32
C PRO A 161 15.70 -3.59 2.79
N LEU A 162 14.56 -2.93 2.81
CA LEU A 162 14.40 -1.55 3.27
C LEU A 162 13.40 -1.48 4.43
N LEU A 163 13.78 -0.80 5.50
CA LEU A 163 12.89 -0.49 6.62
C LEU A 163 11.90 0.59 6.20
N TRP A 164 10.63 0.32 6.33
CA TRP A 164 9.55 1.26 6.01
C TRP A 164 9.20 2.17 7.18
N SER A 165 8.93 3.43 6.89
CA SER A 165 8.22 4.35 7.76
C SER A 165 7.27 5.21 6.92
N MET A 166 6.34 5.94 7.55
CA MET A 166 5.49 6.88 6.80
C MET A 166 6.25 8.11 6.27
N GLN A 167 7.51 8.30 6.67
CA GLN A 167 8.41 9.35 6.17
C GLN A 167 9.19 8.89 4.93
N GLY A 168 9.38 7.60 4.76
CA GLY A 168 10.16 7.00 3.69
C GLY A 168 10.79 5.66 4.09
N TYR A 169 11.61 5.15 3.19
CA TYR A 169 12.44 3.96 3.41
C TYR A 169 13.79 4.35 3.97
N HIS A 170 14.34 3.45 4.77
CA HIS A 170 15.65 3.57 5.40
C HIS A 170 16.39 2.24 5.28
N ASP A 171 17.70 2.28 5.44
CA ASP A 171 18.48 1.05 5.57
C ASP A 171 18.08 0.30 6.84
N LEU A 172 18.12 -1.03 6.77
CA LEU A 172 17.95 -1.82 7.97
C LEU A 172 19.16 -1.64 8.90
N PRO A 173 18.93 -1.60 10.22
CA PRO A 173 20.02 -1.67 11.19
C PRO A 173 20.91 -2.89 10.91
N PRO A 174 22.25 -2.78 10.96
CA PRO A 174 23.18 -3.87 10.60
C PRO A 174 22.95 -5.18 11.35
N GLN A 175 22.42 -5.10 12.57
CA GLN A 175 22.12 -6.25 13.42
C GLN A 175 20.78 -6.94 13.07
N THR A 176 19.98 -6.38 12.15
CA THR A 176 18.68 -6.95 11.78
C THR A 176 18.89 -8.23 10.99
N HIS A 177 18.46 -9.35 11.56
CA HIS A 177 18.44 -10.64 10.87
C HIS A 177 17.05 -10.91 10.32
N ILE A 178 16.94 -11.09 9.01
CA ILE A 178 15.68 -11.52 8.38
C ILE A 178 15.64 -13.04 8.37
N PRO A 179 14.65 -13.67 9.05
CA PRO A 179 14.53 -15.12 9.08
C PRO A 179 14.29 -15.70 7.67
N ARG A 180 14.62 -16.98 7.48
CA ARG A 180 14.34 -17.69 6.22
C ARG A 180 12.85 -17.69 5.90
N ILE A 181 12.00 -17.90 6.89
CA ILE A 181 10.52 -17.84 6.76
C ILE A 181 10.05 -16.59 7.48
N VAL A 182 9.23 -15.81 6.82
CA VAL A 182 8.76 -14.49 7.25
C VAL A 182 7.25 -14.35 7.12
N ASP A 183 6.67 -13.45 7.88
CA ASP A 183 5.25 -13.09 7.82
C ASP A 183 5.02 -12.02 6.72
N CYS A 184 4.56 -12.49 5.56
CA CYS A 184 4.30 -11.64 4.41
C CYS A 184 2.95 -10.90 4.55
N LEU A 185 3.01 -9.58 4.35
CA LEU A 185 1.84 -8.67 4.35
C LEU A 185 1.17 -8.59 2.97
N THR A 186 1.96 -8.70 1.91
CA THR A 186 1.47 -8.55 0.54
C THR A 186 0.59 -9.74 0.16
N PRO A 187 -0.68 -9.51 -0.27
CA PRO A 187 -1.58 -10.59 -0.68
C PRO A 187 -1.01 -11.47 -1.80
N GLU A 188 -1.33 -12.75 -1.79
CA GLU A 188 -0.81 -13.76 -2.72
C GLU A 188 -0.98 -13.38 -4.20
N ALA A 189 -2.16 -12.90 -4.58
CA ALA A 189 -2.41 -12.48 -5.96
C ALA A 189 -1.55 -11.27 -6.38
N ILE A 190 -1.22 -10.38 -5.43
CA ILE A 190 -0.29 -9.28 -5.67
C ILE A 190 1.14 -9.80 -5.78
N LEU A 191 1.57 -10.75 -4.94
CA LEU A 191 2.88 -11.38 -5.07
C LEU A 191 3.06 -12.01 -6.45
N SER A 192 2.05 -12.77 -6.91
CA SER A 192 2.06 -13.35 -8.26
C SER A 192 2.13 -12.26 -9.35
N THR A 193 1.40 -11.17 -9.18
CA THR A 193 1.40 -10.04 -10.12
C THR A 193 2.79 -9.38 -10.20
N LEU A 194 3.44 -9.18 -9.06
CA LEU A 194 4.81 -8.65 -8.99
C LEU A 194 5.81 -9.62 -9.65
N SER A 195 5.71 -10.92 -9.35
CA SER A 195 6.54 -11.96 -9.98
C SER A 195 6.34 -12.06 -11.50
N ASN A 196 5.15 -11.71 -12.00
CA ASN A 196 4.83 -11.64 -13.42
C ASN A 196 5.26 -10.32 -14.09
N GLY A 197 6.09 -9.51 -13.42
CA GLY A 197 6.71 -8.32 -13.97
C GLY A 197 5.91 -7.02 -13.80
N TYR A 198 4.97 -6.96 -12.87
CA TYR A 198 4.42 -5.65 -12.50
C TYR A 198 5.40 -4.90 -11.59
N GLU A 199 5.81 -3.72 -12.03
CA GLU A 199 6.71 -2.84 -11.31
C GLU A 199 5.90 -1.73 -10.62
N PRO A 200 5.81 -1.72 -9.27
CA PRO A 200 5.11 -0.68 -8.53
C PRO A 200 5.92 0.61 -8.46
N GLN A 201 5.23 1.72 -8.26
CA GLN A 201 5.87 3.02 -8.03
C GLN A 201 6.34 3.11 -6.58
N TRP A 202 7.63 3.36 -6.40
CA TRP A 202 8.27 3.54 -5.12
C TRP A 202 8.34 5.00 -4.70
N HIS A 203 8.39 5.24 -3.40
CA HIS A 203 8.80 6.52 -2.86
C HIS A 203 10.28 6.78 -3.20
N VAL A 204 10.64 8.05 -3.44
CA VAL A 204 12.00 8.44 -3.86
C VAL A 204 13.10 7.96 -2.89
N SER A 205 12.79 7.83 -1.60
CA SER A 205 13.74 7.34 -0.59
C SER A 205 14.10 5.86 -0.74
N ALA A 206 13.41 5.10 -1.57
CA ALA A 206 13.79 3.71 -1.86
C ALA A 206 14.96 3.60 -2.84
N ASN A 207 15.23 4.66 -3.60
CA ASN A 207 16.35 4.77 -4.55
C ASN A 207 17.53 5.47 -3.83
N GLN A 208 18.10 4.85 -2.81
CA GLN A 208 19.34 5.34 -2.23
C GLN A 208 20.51 4.93 -3.12
N ASP A 209 20.66 5.58 -4.26
CA ASP A 209 21.98 5.76 -4.86
C ASP A 209 22.76 6.64 -3.87
N GLY A 210 23.89 6.14 -3.40
CA GLY A 210 24.73 6.57 -2.30
C GLY A 210 24.83 8.04 -1.89
N PRO A 211 25.59 8.41 -0.88
CA PRO A 211 25.59 9.74 -0.31
C PRO A 211 25.79 10.78 -1.42
N SER A 212 24.79 11.60 -1.63
CA SER A 212 24.98 12.85 -2.35
C SER A 212 26.02 13.64 -1.56
N ASP A 213 27.26 13.60 -1.99
CA ASP A 213 28.29 14.58 -1.68
C ASP A 213 27.82 15.94 -2.15
N ALA A 214 26.89 16.52 -1.43
CA ALA A 214 26.67 17.95 -1.45
C ALA A 214 27.67 18.54 -0.46
N GLN A 215 28.92 18.60 -0.91
CA GLN A 215 29.93 19.45 -0.32
C GLN A 215 29.60 20.92 -0.57
N ILE A 216 29.77 21.67 0.54
CA ILE A 216 30.14 23.09 0.66
C ILE A 216 29.03 24.08 0.42
#